data_3aa245c358b090a341c22b085be7a09d
#
_entry.id   3aa245c358b090a341c22b085be7a09d
#
_cell.length_a   1.000
_cell.length_b   1.000
_cell.length_c   1.000
_cell.angle_alpha   90.00
_cell.angle_beta   90.00
_cell.angle_gamma   90.00
#
_symmetry.space_group_name_H-M   'P 1'
#
loop_
_entity.id
_entity.type
_entity.pdbx_description
1 polymer ?
#
loop_
_entity_poly.entity_id
_entity_poly.type
_entity_poly.pdbx_seq_one_letter_code
_entity_poly.pdbx_strand_id
1 'polypeptide(L)'
;MPLQELLYKERYETVLNEAMRYSMEFDMPDEEINAFISYIGKANKCDRFYIFEDSLTENITVNTYEYCAPGIQPEKNNLQRVDKEALKEHYAIFANGQSIVVPSVAALQDSNPALYELLHMQDIRSMIATPLISQKKLIGCFGVDNPNIDENAEIRIFLSMASSFIVSLLRRRDAFRKMKKEAVIKSYQHIAQIYLSMHRVNIQDNTFEAIKTHNIIESNRPSTTNTDFQQQIWAIADATVTEEHLENVKAFTNLSTLDERMEDNIFIEHEFEGKTVGWCRQQFIAIDRDEHGHILHAIYTTEIINDAKKRENHLRYLAQTDMLTGLRNRGNGEYKVKELLAKGQQGLFILIDCDRFKSINDTYGHMVGDQVLIALAEAIAKGIHKGDIALRLGGDEFAIYMINIVDKEKAKVHIQHVFDEVNKIHIPQLYDHPIHISMGVTFFQPETPMKFDHLYQQADTAMYESKRTLGSIATFYEDIK
;
A
#
# COMPACT_ATOMS: atom_id res chain seq x y z
N MET A 1 7.60 11.48 -70.49
CA MET A 1 6.43 11.29 -69.59
C MET A 1 5.29 12.14 -70.14
N PRO A 2 4.05 11.57 -70.32
CA PRO A 2 2.91 12.39 -70.67
C PRO A 2 2.62 13.44 -69.62
N LEU A 3 2.16 14.60 -70.04
CA LEU A 3 1.87 15.75 -69.15
C LEU A 3 0.91 15.40 -67.99
N GLN A 4 -0.01 14.46 -68.21
CA GLN A 4 -0.95 13.91 -67.24
C GLN A 4 -0.25 13.15 -66.08
N GLU A 5 0.74 12.29 -66.36
CA GLU A 5 1.54 11.59 -65.36
C GLU A 5 2.30 12.56 -64.44
N LEU A 6 2.83 13.65 -64.99
CA LEU A 6 3.54 14.66 -64.17
C LEU A 6 2.60 15.40 -63.21
N LEU A 7 1.40 15.74 -63.70
CA LEU A 7 0.38 16.44 -62.88
C LEU A 7 -0.17 15.54 -61.74
N TYR A 8 -0.35 14.21 -61.96
CA TYR A 8 -0.78 13.29 -60.94
C TYR A 8 0.32 13.06 -59.85
N LYS A 9 1.58 12.95 -60.29
CA LYS A 9 2.71 12.80 -59.37
C LYS A 9 2.84 13.99 -58.44
N GLU A 10 2.79 15.21 -58.98
CA GLU A 10 2.82 16.44 -58.18
C GLU A 10 1.65 16.51 -57.18
N ARG A 11 0.47 15.99 -57.56
CA ARG A 11 -0.70 15.97 -56.68
C ARG A 11 -0.52 15.04 -55.49
N TYR A 12 -0.05 13.80 -55.68
CA TYR A 12 0.12 12.82 -54.59
C TYR A 12 1.27 13.22 -53.64
N GLU A 13 2.39 13.73 -54.19
CA GLU A 13 3.48 14.25 -53.40
C GLU A 13 3.04 15.48 -52.56
N THR A 14 2.24 16.37 -53.13
CA THR A 14 1.70 17.54 -52.42
C THR A 14 0.77 17.12 -51.29
N VAL A 15 -0.17 16.21 -51.56
CA VAL A 15 -1.12 15.69 -50.52
C VAL A 15 -0.37 15.03 -49.39
N LEU A 16 0.64 14.21 -49.70
CA LEU A 16 1.44 13.54 -48.68
C LEU A 16 2.23 14.52 -47.82
N ASN A 17 2.90 15.49 -48.45
CA ASN A 17 3.69 16.51 -47.75
C ASN A 17 2.82 17.41 -46.86
N GLU A 18 1.63 17.76 -47.31
CA GLU A 18 0.67 18.54 -46.53
C GLU A 18 0.12 17.72 -45.37
N ALA A 19 -0.22 16.42 -45.57
CA ALA A 19 -0.66 15.52 -44.52
C ALA A 19 0.42 15.35 -43.44
N MET A 20 1.68 15.17 -43.87
CA MET A 20 2.83 15.08 -42.95
C MET A 20 2.98 16.36 -42.13
N ARG A 21 2.95 17.55 -42.80
CA ARG A 21 3.08 18.82 -42.09
C ARG A 21 1.93 19.06 -41.14
N TYR A 22 0.69 18.78 -41.52
CA TYR A 22 -0.50 18.94 -40.69
C TYR A 22 -0.45 18.01 -39.47
N SER A 23 -0.02 16.76 -39.64
CA SER A 23 0.08 15.82 -38.54
C SER A 23 1.11 16.24 -37.51
N MET A 24 2.20 16.91 -37.91
CA MET A 24 3.25 17.40 -37.01
C MET A 24 2.84 18.59 -36.13
N GLU A 25 1.64 19.15 -36.33
CA GLU A 25 1.09 20.20 -35.45
C GLU A 25 0.54 19.64 -34.13
N PHE A 26 0.47 18.31 -34.01
CA PHE A 26 -0.06 17.62 -32.82
C PHE A 26 1.07 17.06 -31.93
N ASP A 27 1.00 17.33 -30.63
CA ASP A 27 2.02 16.91 -29.67
C ASP A 27 1.91 15.43 -29.28
N MET A 28 0.67 14.88 -29.31
CA MET A 28 0.43 13.51 -28.91
C MET A 28 0.47 12.56 -30.11
N PRO A 29 1.28 11.47 -30.05
CA PRO A 29 1.45 10.57 -31.19
C PRO A 29 0.16 9.93 -31.73
N ASP A 30 -0.81 9.64 -30.88
CA ASP A 30 -2.11 9.10 -31.28
C ASP A 30 -2.93 10.16 -32.07
N GLU A 31 -2.85 11.44 -31.69
CA GLU A 31 -3.49 12.55 -32.42
C GLU A 31 -2.80 12.82 -33.76
N GLU A 32 -1.45 12.75 -33.77
CA GLU A 32 -0.66 12.89 -34.99
C GLU A 32 -1.05 11.83 -36.04
N ILE A 33 -1.21 10.55 -35.63
CA ILE A 33 -1.64 9.48 -36.54
C ILE A 33 -3.06 9.74 -37.05
N ASN A 34 -3.99 10.10 -36.17
CA ASN A 34 -5.38 10.40 -36.56
C ASN A 34 -5.47 11.60 -37.51
N ALA A 35 -4.69 12.65 -37.28
CA ALA A 35 -4.62 13.81 -38.15
C ALA A 35 -4.10 13.42 -39.53
N PHE A 36 -3.03 12.62 -39.61
CA PHE A 36 -2.46 12.16 -40.86
C PHE A 36 -3.45 11.35 -41.70
N ILE A 37 -4.08 10.30 -41.10
CA ILE A 37 -5.03 9.47 -41.85
C ILE A 37 -6.28 10.24 -42.23
N SER A 38 -6.74 11.18 -41.40
CA SER A 38 -7.89 12.04 -41.71
C SER A 38 -7.61 12.98 -42.86
N TYR A 39 -6.41 13.56 -42.91
CA TYR A 39 -6.01 14.42 -44.02
C TYR A 39 -5.96 13.67 -45.34
N ILE A 40 -5.30 12.52 -45.37
CA ILE A 40 -5.20 11.67 -46.58
C ILE A 40 -6.57 11.17 -47.00
N GLY A 41 -7.41 10.71 -46.07
CA GLY A 41 -8.75 10.22 -46.32
C GLY A 41 -9.62 11.29 -46.99
N LYS A 42 -9.59 12.53 -46.48
CA LYS A 42 -10.30 13.68 -47.06
C LYS A 42 -9.80 14.05 -48.43
N ALA A 43 -8.48 14.14 -48.58
CA ALA A 43 -7.84 14.57 -49.85
C ALA A 43 -8.12 13.57 -51.01
N ASN A 44 -8.19 12.27 -50.68
CA ASN A 44 -8.47 11.23 -51.66
C ASN A 44 -9.98 10.84 -51.74
N LYS A 45 -10.85 11.54 -50.98
CA LYS A 45 -12.29 11.32 -50.97
C LYS A 45 -12.68 9.86 -50.77
N CYS A 46 -11.94 9.14 -49.93
CA CYS A 46 -12.25 7.74 -49.61
C CYS A 46 -13.33 7.65 -48.52
N ASP A 47 -14.04 6.53 -48.47
CA ASP A 47 -15.03 6.27 -47.46
C ASP A 47 -14.40 5.99 -46.12
N ARG A 48 -13.36 5.14 -46.07
CA ARG A 48 -12.57 4.80 -44.89
C ARG A 48 -11.07 4.82 -45.18
N PHE A 49 -10.28 5.17 -44.20
CA PHE A 49 -8.85 4.93 -44.12
C PHE A 49 -8.56 4.29 -42.78
N TYR A 50 -7.94 3.12 -42.74
CA TYR A 50 -7.73 2.37 -41.52
C TYR A 50 -6.31 1.81 -41.42
N ILE A 51 -5.87 1.56 -40.16
CA ILE A 51 -4.59 0.93 -39.86
C ILE A 51 -4.87 -0.30 -39.01
N PHE A 52 -4.41 -1.45 -39.47
CA PHE A 52 -4.36 -2.70 -38.75
C PHE A 52 -2.94 -2.96 -38.25
N GLU A 53 -2.81 -3.31 -36.97
CA GLU A 53 -1.55 -3.72 -36.37
C GLU A 53 -1.61 -5.17 -35.92
N ASP A 54 -0.55 -5.92 -36.19
CA ASP A 54 -0.45 -7.33 -35.81
C ASP A 54 -0.12 -7.48 -34.33
N SER A 55 -0.84 -8.37 -33.64
CA SER A 55 -0.51 -8.74 -32.27
C SER A 55 0.86 -9.42 -32.20
N LEU A 56 1.63 -9.10 -31.16
CA LEU A 56 2.93 -9.72 -30.91
C LEU A 56 2.82 -11.11 -30.27
N THR A 57 1.68 -11.39 -29.64
CA THR A 57 1.47 -12.60 -28.81
C THR A 57 0.44 -13.56 -29.39
N GLU A 58 -0.49 -13.07 -30.21
CA GLU A 58 -1.58 -13.86 -30.78
C GLU A 58 -1.56 -13.79 -32.32
N ASN A 59 -2.20 -14.75 -33.00
CA ASN A 59 -2.30 -14.77 -34.45
C ASN A 59 -3.46 -13.90 -34.97
N ILE A 60 -3.55 -12.66 -34.45
CA ILE A 60 -4.61 -11.71 -34.83
C ILE A 60 -4.01 -10.40 -35.30
N THR A 61 -4.85 -9.63 -36.01
CA THR A 61 -4.60 -8.22 -36.32
C THR A 61 -5.75 -7.38 -35.77
N VAL A 62 -5.46 -6.13 -35.43
CA VAL A 62 -6.37 -5.22 -34.71
C VAL A 62 -6.48 -3.90 -35.47
N ASN A 63 -7.70 -3.43 -35.74
CA ASN A 63 -7.92 -2.09 -36.28
C ASN A 63 -7.63 -1.04 -35.20
N THR A 64 -6.46 -0.42 -35.26
CA THR A 64 -6.00 0.53 -34.23
C THR A 64 -6.39 1.99 -34.52
N TYR A 65 -6.46 2.37 -35.79
CA TYR A 65 -6.85 3.71 -36.24
C TYR A 65 -7.80 3.64 -37.41
N GLU A 66 -8.79 4.52 -37.43
CA GLU A 66 -9.77 4.59 -38.51
C GLU A 66 -10.22 6.05 -38.71
N TYR A 67 -10.22 6.49 -39.97
CA TYR A 67 -10.94 7.66 -40.44
C TYR A 67 -12.16 7.20 -41.24
N CYS A 68 -13.32 7.80 -41.01
CA CYS A 68 -14.53 7.61 -41.80
C CYS A 68 -14.98 8.95 -42.38
N ALA A 69 -15.39 8.93 -43.66
CA ALA A 69 -16.03 10.07 -44.27
C ALA A 69 -17.41 10.36 -43.63
N PRO A 70 -17.94 11.59 -43.73
CA PRO A 70 -19.27 11.89 -43.20
C PRO A 70 -20.35 10.96 -43.74
N GLY A 71 -21.11 10.32 -42.85
CA GLY A 71 -22.18 9.37 -43.18
C GLY A 71 -21.71 7.90 -43.27
N ILE A 72 -20.44 7.61 -43.20
CA ILE A 72 -19.88 6.25 -43.18
C ILE A 72 -19.81 5.74 -41.74
N GLN A 73 -20.31 4.54 -41.48
CA GLN A 73 -20.26 3.91 -40.15
C GLN A 73 -18.84 3.39 -39.84
N PRO A 74 -18.31 3.67 -38.64
CA PRO A 74 -17.03 3.14 -38.23
C PRO A 74 -17.08 1.64 -37.93
N GLU A 75 -16.06 0.91 -38.34
CA GLU A 75 -15.90 -0.53 -38.09
C GLU A 75 -14.80 -0.87 -37.09
N LYS A 76 -14.06 0.13 -36.62
CA LYS A 76 -12.95 -0.05 -35.69
C LYS A 76 -13.29 -0.94 -34.48
N ASN A 77 -14.44 -0.74 -33.86
CA ASN A 77 -14.84 -1.50 -32.66
C ASN A 77 -15.21 -2.96 -32.98
N ASN A 78 -15.66 -3.22 -34.19
CA ASN A 78 -16.01 -4.58 -34.66
C ASN A 78 -14.77 -5.39 -35.09
N LEU A 79 -13.67 -4.70 -35.40
CA LEU A 79 -12.44 -5.28 -35.97
C LEU A 79 -11.27 -5.28 -34.98
N GLN A 80 -11.56 -5.54 -33.68
CA GLN A 80 -10.53 -5.59 -32.63
C GLN A 80 -9.84 -6.96 -32.51
N ARG A 81 -10.37 -8.02 -33.11
CA ARG A 81 -9.78 -9.37 -33.10
C ARG A 81 -10.03 -10.06 -34.43
N VAL A 82 -9.24 -9.74 -35.46
CA VAL A 82 -9.32 -10.36 -36.75
C VAL A 82 -8.27 -11.46 -36.87
N ASP A 83 -8.69 -12.72 -37.08
CA ASP A 83 -7.79 -13.85 -37.26
C ASP A 83 -7.01 -13.72 -38.59
N LYS A 84 -5.68 -13.75 -38.52
CA LYS A 84 -4.83 -13.67 -39.70
C LYS A 84 -4.95 -14.89 -40.65
N GLU A 85 -5.42 -16.01 -40.14
CA GLU A 85 -5.69 -17.18 -41.01
C GLU A 85 -6.82 -16.88 -42.02
N ALA A 86 -7.83 -16.07 -41.60
CA ALA A 86 -8.88 -15.61 -42.52
C ALA A 86 -8.35 -14.65 -43.60
N LEU A 87 -7.21 -14.03 -43.39
CA LEU A 87 -6.53 -13.08 -44.28
C LEU A 87 -5.27 -13.68 -44.90
N LYS A 88 -5.08 -14.98 -44.88
CA LYS A 88 -3.86 -15.70 -45.31
C LYS A 88 -3.35 -15.30 -46.69
N GLU A 89 -4.25 -15.19 -47.68
CA GLU A 89 -3.92 -14.78 -49.04
C GLU A 89 -3.37 -13.34 -49.07
N HIS A 90 -3.97 -12.44 -48.31
CA HIS A 90 -3.50 -11.06 -48.18
C HIS A 90 -2.11 -11.01 -47.55
N TYR A 91 -1.87 -11.77 -46.50
CA TYR A 91 -0.58 -11.83 -45.81
C TYR A 91 0.52 -12.44 -46.69
N ALA A 92 0.17 -13.38 -47.61
CA ALA A 92 1.12 -13.92 -48.57
C ALA A 92 1.61 -12.84 -49.58
N ILE A 93 0.72 -11.95 -49.98
CA ILE A 93 1.05 -10.81 -50.87
C ILE A 93 1.88 -9.75 -50.06
N PHE A 94 1.45 -9.44 -48.85
CA PHE A 94 2.15 -8.48 -47.97
C PHE A 94 3.56 -8.91 -47.59
N ALA A 95 3.80 -10.23 -47.44
CA ALA A 95 5.13 -10.77 -47.16
C ALA A 95 6.15 -10.43 -48.25
N ASN A 96 5.67 -10.25 -49.49
CA ASN A 96 6.49 -9.83 -50.64
C ASN A 96 6.59 -8.28 -50.75
N GLY A 97 6.05 -7.53 -49.80
CA GLY A 97 6.03 -6.08 -49.85
C GLY A 97 5.07 -5.46 -50.85
N GLN A 98 4.13 -6.26 -51.36
CA GLN A 98 3.20 -5.85 -52.41
C GLN A 98 1.87 -5.38 -51.81
N SER A 99 1.29 -4.32 -52.37
CA SER A 99 -0.05 -3.83 -52.04
C SER A 99 -1.10 -4.65 -52.79
N ILE A 100 -2.26 -4.80 -52.18
CA ILE A 100 -3.45 -5.38 -52.81
C ILE A 100 -4.29 -4.23 -53.35
N VAL A 101 -4.69 -4.30 -54.59
CA VAL A 101 -5.58 -3.36 -55.24
C VAL A 101 -6.78 -4.12 -55.78
N VAL A 102 -7.95 -3.82 -55.30
CA VAL A 102 -9.24 -4.36 -55.78
C VAL A 102 -10.04 -3.23 -56.41
N PRO A 103 -9.93 -3.04 -57.70
CA PRO A 103 -10.59 -1.92 -58.40
C PRO A 103 -12.11 -2.06 -58.43
N SER A 104 -12.60 -3.28 -58.42
CA SER A 104 -14.04 -3.59 -58.38
C SER A 104 -14.28 -4.83 -57.53
N VAL A 105 -14.97 -4.67 -56.40
CA VAL A 105 -15.37 -5.78 -55.54
C VAL A 105 -16.35 -6.71 -56.27
N ALA A 106 -17.20 -6.19 -57.18
CA ALA A 106 -18.09 -7.01 -58.00
C ALA A 106 -17.34 -8.05 -58.84
N ALA A 107 -16.09 -7.80 -59.26
CA ALA A 107 -15.27 -8.77 -59.98
C ALA A 107 -14.79 -9.97 -59.14
N LEU A 108 -14.93 -9.89 -57.80
CA LEU A 108 -14.58 -10.96 -56.87
C LEU A 108 -15.69 -11.99 -56.72
N GLN A 109 -16.91 -11.73 -57.20
CA GLN A 109 -18.09 -12.57 -56.96
C GLN A 109 -17.85 -14.02 -57.40
N ASP A 110 -17.18 -14.23 -58.53
CA ASP A 110 -16.88 -15.56 -59.04
C ASP A 110 -15.49 -16.09 -58.62
N SER A 111 -14.53 -15.21 -58.40
CA SER A 111 -13.12 -15.58 -58.12
C SER A 111 -12.82 -15.77 -56.62
N ASN A 112 -13.48 -15.02 -55.75
CA ASN A 112 -13.35 -15.14 -54.27
C ASN A 112 -14.67 -14.74 -53.59
N PRO A 113 -15.70 -15.61 -53.60
CA PRO A 113 -17.03 -15.31 -53.08
C PRO A 113 -17.04 -14.89 -51.61
N ALA A 114 -16.17 -15.48 -50.77
CA ALA A 114 -16.10 -15.17 -49.34
C ALA A 114 -15.61 -13.75 -49.11
N LEU A 115 -14.60 -13.32 -49.85
CA LEU A 115 -14.11 -11.93 -49.78
C LEU A 115 -15.12 -10.94 -50.37
N TYR A 116 -15.81 -11.35 -51.44
CA TYR A 116 -16.90 -10.58 -52.05
C TYR A 116 -18.00 -10.28 -51.02
N GLU A 117 -18.53 -11.30 -50.35
CA GLU A 117 -19.58 -11.11 -49.34
C GLU A 117 -19.14 -10.21 -48.18
N LEU A 118 -17.91 -10.41 -47.66
CA LEU A 118 -17.35 -9.62 -46.59
C LEU A 118 -17.26 -8.12 -46.94
N LEU A 119 -16.77 -7.81 -48.12
CA LEU A 119 -16.60 -6.42 -48.59
C LEU A 119 -17.94 -5.80 -48.99
N HIS A 120 -18.82 -6.59 -49.62
CA HIS A 120 -20.13 -6.16 -50.08
C HIS A 120 -21.06 -5.78 -48.91
N MET A 121 -21.04 -6.52 -47.81
CA MET A 121 -21.81 -6.21 -46.61
C MET A 121 -21.41 -4.87 -45.97
N GLN A 122 -20.20 -4.36 -46.25
CA GLN A 122 -19.69 -3.10 -45.78
C GLN A 122 -19.79 -1.95 -46.79
N ASP A 123 -20.55 -2.15 -47.89
CA ASP A 123 -20.68 -1.20 -49.02
C ASP A 123 -19.33 -0.83 -49.68
N ILE A 124 -18.35 -1.75 -49.61
CA ILE A 124 -17.04 -1.55 -50.23
C ILE A 124 -17.15 -1.95 -51.70
N ARG A 125 -16.88 -1.01 -52.58
CA ARG A 125 -16.92 -1.16 -54.03
C ARG A 125 -15.54 -1.39 -54.63
N SER A 126 -14.54 -0.77 -54.00
CA SER A 126 -13.11 -0.90 -54.33
C SER A 126 -12.29 -0.75 -53.08
N MET A 127 -11.11 -1.37 -53.01
CA MET A 127 -10.21 -1.24 -51.88
C MET A 127 -8.75 -1.31 -52.26
N ILE A 128 -7.92 -0.68 -51.43
CA ILE A 128 -6.46 -0.80 -51.50
C ILE A 128 -5.99 -1.18 -50.11
N ALA A 129 -5.13 -2.19 -49.99
CA ALA A 129 -4.44 -2.49 -48.74
C ALA A 129 -2.94 -2.59 -48.99
N THR A 130 -2.16 -1.93 -48.12
CA THR A 130 -0.72 -1.79 -48.23
C THR A 130 -0.03 -2.28 -46.97
N PRO A 131 1.02 -3.13 -47.06
CA PRO A 131 1.72 -3.61 -45.87
C PRO A 131 2.47 -2.52 -45.15
N LEU A 132 2.50 -2.63 -43.82
CA LEU A 132 3.36 -1.86 -42.93
C LEU A 132 4.58 -2.72 -42.56
N ILE A 133 5.74 -2.37 -43.08
CA ILE A 133 6.98 -3.13 -42.88
C ILE A 133 7.96 -2.31 -42.07
N SER A 134 8.33 -2.83 -40.88
CA SER A 134 9.27 -2.23 -39.97
C SER A 134 10.47 -3.17 -39.78
N GLN A 135 11.70 -2.70 -40.08
CA GLN A 135 12.91 -3.52 -39.91
C GLN A 135 12.83 -4.90 -40.62
N LYS A 136 12.30 -4.92 -41.83
CA LYS A 136 12.08 -6.13 -42.65
C LYS A 136 11.02 -7.10 -42.07
N LYS A 137 10.26 -6.69 -41.06
CA LYS A 137 9.17 -7.47 -40.48
C LYS A 137 7.84 -6.81 -40.80
N LEU A 138 6.87 -7.60 -41.23
CA LEU A 138 5.50 -7.16 -41.37
C LEU A 138 4.92 -6.91 -39.98
N ILE A 139 4.36 -5.72 -39.76
CA ILE A 139 3.78 -5.30 -38.48
C ILE A 139 2.28 -5.01 -38.58
N GLY A 140 1.71 -5.16 -39.78
CA GLY A 140 0.31 -4.88 -40.06
C GLY A 140 0.12 -4.34 -41.48
N CYS A 141 -0.99 -3.68 -41.71
CA CYS A 141 -1.31 -3.03 -42.99
C CYS A 141 -2.11 -1.76 -42.74
N PHE A 142 -2.16 -0.88 -43.73
CA PHE A 142 -3.21 0.12 -43.80
C PHE A 142 -4.06 -0.10 -45.05
N GLY A 143 -5.32 0.29 -44.99
CA GLY A 143 -6.24 0.15 -46.09
C GLY A 143 -7.05 1.40 -46.35
N VAL A 144 -7.59 1.47 -47.56
CA VAL A 144 -8.45 2.54 -48.04
C VAL A 144 -9.63 1.95 -48.78
N ASP A 145 -10.85 2.26 -48.37
CA ASP A 145 -12.08 1.83 -49.00
C ASP A 145 -12.65 2.92 -49.89
N ASN A 146 -13.14 2.50 -51.09
CA ASN A 146 -13.76 3.34 -52.08
C ASN A 146 -12.92 4.61 -52.41
N PRO A 147 -11.61 4.47 -52.63
CA PRO A 147 -10.80 5.63 -52.92
C PRO A 147 -11.15 6.21 -54.31
N ASN A 148 -11.18 7.53 -54.42
CA ASN A 148 -11.27 8.21 -55.73
C ASN A 148 -9.88 8.36 -56.34
N ILE A 149 -9.33 7.24 -56.78
CA ILE A 149 -7.95 7.12 -57.25
C ILE A 149 -7.94 6.37 -58.56
N ASP A 150 -7.25 6.91 -59.60
CA ASP A 150 -7.01 6.21 -60.84
C ASP A 150 -5.88 5.18 -60.66
N GLU A 151 -6.05 3.99 -61.25
CA GLU A 151 -5.01 2.94 -61.27
C GLU A 151 -3.85 3.30 -62.18
N ASN A 152 -2.80 3.95 -61.60
CA ASN A 152 -1.57 4.20 -62.32
C ASN A 152 -0.35 3.88 -61.44
N ALA A 153 0.84 3.82 -62.05
CA ALA A 153 2.08 3.48 -61.36
C ALA A 153 2.40 4.41 -60.17
N GLU A 154 1.88 5.61 -60.18
CA GLU A 154 2.15 6.68 -59.21
C GLU A 154 1.47 6.44 -57.88
N ILE A 155 0.30 5.77 -57.87
CA ILE A 155 -0.35 5.40 -56.61
C ILE A 155 0.52 4.44 -55.81
N ARG A 156 1.26 3.53 -56.45
CA ARG A 156 2.16 2.61 -55.73
C ARG A 156 3.28 3.32 -55.01
N ILE A 157 3.81 4.41 -55.61
CA ILE A 157 4.84 5.25 -55.01
C ILE A 157 4.22 5.98 -53.80
N PHE A 158 3.06 6.59 -53.96
CA PHE A 158 2.33 7.28 -52.92
C PHE A 158 2.04 6.32 -51.72
N LEU A 159 1.51 5.13 -51.98
CA LEU A 159 1.21 4.15 -50.93
C LEU A 159 2.49 3.69 -50.21
N SER A 160 3.60 3.50 -50.93
CA SER A 160 4.88 3.12 -50.33
C SER A 160 5.43 4.25 -49.42
N MET A 161 5.30 5.51 -49.83
CA MET A 161 5.71 6.65 -49.01
C MET A 161 4.79 6.82 -47.78
N ALA A 162 3.47 6.70 -47.96
CA ALA A 162 2.50 6.75 -46.87
C ALA A 162 2.74 5.62 -45.84
N SER A 163 3.00 4.36 -46.33
CA SER A 163 3.38 3.23 -45.49
C SER A 163 4.62 3.55 -44.66
N SER A 164 5.66 4.08 -45.25
CA SER A 164 6.90 4.41 -44.56
C SER A 164 6.69 5.47 -43.48
N PHE A 165 5.87 6.47 -43.76
CA PHE A 165 5.55 7.52 -42.78
C PHE A 165 4.67 6.98 -41.65
N ILE A 166 3.61 6.19 -41.92
CA ILE A 166 2.78 5.53 -40.90
C ILE A 166 3.64 4.67 -39.97
N VAL A 167 4.57 3.86 -40.53
CA VAL A 167 5.53 3.08 -39.73
C VAL A 167 6.37 3.98 -38.82
N SER A 168 6.79 5.15 -39.31
CA SER A 168 7.52 6.12 -38.46
C SER A 168 6.66 6.66 -37.32
N LEU A 169 5.38 6.98 -37.59
CA LEU A 169 4.43 7.46 -36.59
C LEU A 169 4.15 6.39 -35.53
N LEU A 170 3.89 5.14 -35.93
CA LEU A 170 3.65 4.02 -35.03
C LEU A 170 4.86 3.76 -34.12
N ARG A 171 6.09 3.81 -34.67
CA ARG A 171 7.32 3.69 -33.86
C ARG A 171 7.46 4.82 -32.85
N ARG A 172 7.14 6.06 -33.24
CA ARG A 172 7.19 7.21 -32.33
C ARG A 172 6.18 7.03 -31.18
N ARG A 173 4.97 6.60 -31.50
CA ARG A 173 3.92 6.27 -30.50
C ARG A 173 4.41 5.21 -29.52
N ASP A 174 4.98 4.11 -30.01
CA ASP A 174 5.44 3.01 -29.18
C ASP A 174 6.61 3.43 -28.28
N ALA A 175 7.55 4.21 -28.82
CA ALA A 175 8.64 4.80 -28.04
C ALA A 175 8.11 5.75 -26.95
N PHE A 176 7.12 6.59 -27.27
CA PHE A 176 6.48 7.50 -26.31
C PHE A 176 5.76 6.73 -25.21
N ARG A 177 4.97 5.70 -25.54
CA ARG A 177 4.28 4.82 -24.57
C ARG A 177 5.27 4.12 -23.65
N LYS A 178 6.38 3.62 -24.22
CA LYS A 178 7.46 3.00 -23.45
C LYS A 178 8.13 4.00 -22.50
N MET A 179 8.50 5.17 -23.00
CA MET A 179 9.09 6.25 -22.20
C MET A 179 8.19 6.70 -21.05
N LYS A 180 6.89 6.86 -21.32
CA LYS A 180 5.88 7.21 -20.30
C LYS A 180 5.81 6.14 -19.22
N LYS A 181 5.78 4.86 -19.60
CA LYS A 181 5.79 3.73 -18.66
C LYS A 181 7.08 3.72 -17.82
N GLU A 182 8.24 3.88 -18.43
CA GLU A 182 9.53 3.92 -17.75
C GLU A 182 9.66 5.12 -16.80
N ALA A 183 9.16 6.30 -17.18
CA ALA A 183 9.19 7.50 -16.34
C ALA A 183 8.33 7.31 -15.08
N VAL A 184 7.16 6.69 -15.20
CA VAL A 184 6.30 6.35 -14.07
C VAL A 184 7.00 5.36 -13.13
N ILE A 185 7.58 4.29 -13.66
CA ILE A 185 8.34 3.30 -12.87
C ILE A 185 9.52 3.99 -12.16
N LYS A 186 10.26 4.82 -12.87
CA LYS A 186 11.43 5.53 -12.30
C LYS A 186 11.04 6.50 -11.18
N SER A 187 9.91 7.19 -11.30
CA SER A 187 9.42 8.05 -10.21
C SER A 187 9.05 7.26 -8.96
N TYR A 188 8.48 6.07 -9.12
CA TYR A 188 8.20 5.17 -7.98
C TYR A 188 9.46 4.55 -7.37
N GLN A 189 10.52 4.30 -8.15
CA GLN A 189 11.75 3.67 -7.65
C GLN A 189 12.45 4.48 -6.55
N HIS A 190 12.41 5.81 -6.58
CA HIS A 190 12.98 6.64 -5.52
C HIS A 190 12.19 6.53 -4.22
N ILE A 191 10.85 6.55 -4.32
CA ILE A 191 9.97 6.37 -3.16
C ILE A 191 10.07 4.93 -2.63
N ALA A 192 10.22 3.97 -3.54
CA ALA A 192 10.32 2.56 -3.19
C ALA A 192 11.56 2.21 -2.33
N GLN A 193 12.57 3.10 -2.23
CA GLN A 193 13.77 2.81 -1.44
C GLN A 193 13.48 2.58 0.05
N ILE A 194 12.45 3.22 0.60
CA ILE A 194 12.06 3.07 2.01
C ILE A 194 11.29 1.78 2.27
N TYR A 195 10.73 1.13 1.24
CA TYR A 195 9.96 -0.09 1.38
C TYR A 195 10.83 -1.35 1.22
N LEU A 196 10.46 -2.41 1.90
CA LEU A 196 11.02 -3.76 1.69
C LEU A 196 10.58 -4.29 0.32
N SER A 197 9.31 -4.10 -0.02
CA SER A 197 8.76 -4.40 -1.34
C SER A 197 7.66 -3.42 -1.74
N MET A 198 7.48 -3.26 -3.05
CA MET A 198 6.44 -2.42 -3.64
C MET A 198 5.95 -3.04 -4.94
N HIS A 199 4.65 -3.23 -5.07
CA HIS A 199 4.00 -3.86 -6.22
C HIS A 199 2.82 -3.01 -6.68
N ARG A 200 2.66 -2.88 -8.00
CA ARG A 200 1.42 -2.41 -8.61
C ARG A 200 0.55 -3.63 -8.87
N VAL A 201 -0.64 -3.67 -8.29
CA VAL A 201 -1.56 -4.80 -8.36
C VAL A 201 -2.77 -4.39 -9.22
N ASN A 202 -3.13 -5.23 -10.20
CA ASN A 202 -4.42 -5.18 -10.87
C ASN A 202 -5.38 -6.06 -10.05
N ILE A 203 -6.43 -5.43 -9.49
CA ILE A 203 -7.32 -6.11 -8.55
C ILE A 203 -8.27 -7.07 -9.27
N GLN A 204 -8.75 -6.70 -10.47
CA GLN A 204 -9.69 -7.51 -11.25
C GLN A 204 -9.06 -8.81 -11.78
N ASP A 205 -7.84 -8.69 -12.31
CA ASP A 205 -7.14 -9.83 -12.93
C ASP A 205 -6.27 -10.59 -11.91
N ASN A 206 -6.16 -10.08 -10.67
CA ASN A 206 -5.28 -10.62 -9.63
C ASN A 206 -3.80 -10.75 -10.11
N THR A 207 -3.36 -9.81 -10.95
CA THR A 207 -2.00 -9.75 -11.49
C THR A 207 -1.21 -8.61 -10.87
N PHE A 208 0.12 -8.66 -10.98
CA PHE A 208 0.96 -7.60 -10.42
C PHE A 208 2.23 -7.35 -11.20
N GLU A 209 2.76 -6.15 -11.05
CA GLU A 209 4.07 -5.72 -11.53
C GLU A 209 4.92 -5.31 -10.32
N ALA A 210 6.08 -5.94 -10.14
CA ALA A 210 7.00 -5.59 -9.06
C ALA A 210 7.74 -4.29 -9.42
N ILE A 211 7.59 -3.27 -8.56
CA ILE A 211 8.35 -2.01 -8.65
C ILE A 211 9.66 -2.14 -7.89
N LYS A 212 9.59 -2.80 -6.71
CA LYS A 212 10.75 -3.16 -5.89
C LYS A 212 10.50 -4.50 -5.19
N THR A 213 11.52 -5.33 -5.15
CA THR A 213 11.57 -6.56 -4.35
C THR A 213 12.84 -6.62 -3.52
N HIS A 214 12.80 -7.35 -2.43
CA HIS A 214 13.97 -7.61 -1.57
C HIS A 214 14.32 -9.09 -1.62
N ASN A 215 15.59 -9.44 -1.44
CA ASN A 215 16.09 -10.81 -1.52
C ASN A 215 15.29 -11.81 -0.66
N ILE A 216 14.84 -11.39 0.54
CA ILE A 216 14.02 -12.23 1.42
C ILE A 216 12.67 -12.60 0.76
N ILE A 217 12.08 -11.68 0.02
CA ILE A 217 10.84 -11.92 -0.71
C ILE A 217 11.10 -12.78 -1.94
N GLU A 218 12.16 -12.49 -2.69
CA GLU A 218 12.55 -13.25 -3.88
C GLU A 218 12.91 -14.70 -3.56
N SER A 219 13.67 -14.95 -2.48
CA SER A 219 14.06 -16.30 -2.06
C SER A 219 12.92 -17.17 -1.57
N ASN A 220 11.81 -16.55 -1.13
CA ASN A 220 10.61 -17.26 -0.67
C ASN A 220 9.47 -17.23 -1.70
N ARG A 221 9.73 -16.71 -2.89
CA ARG A 221 8.77 -16.68 -3.98
C ARG A 221 8.61 -18.09 -4.56
N PRO A 222 7.38 -18.60 -4.76
CA PRO A 222 7.17 -19.86 -5.45
C PRO A 222 7.79 -19.85 -6.85
N SER A 223 8.46 -20.93 -7.23
CA SER A 223 9.12 -21.07 -8.54
C SER A 223 8.16 -21.24 -9.73
N THR A 224 6.87 -20.99 -9.52
CA THR A 224 5.82 -21.08 -10.54
C THR A 224 5.77 -19.82 -11.39
N THR A 225 5.51 -19.97 -12.69
CA THR A 225 5.22 -18.88 -13.65
C THR A 225 3.89 -18.17 -13.37
N ASN A 226 3.27 -18.42 -12.23
CA ASN A 226 1.97 -17.88 -11.84
C ASN A 226 2.09 -16.38 -11.54
N THR A 227 1.31 -15.57 -12.23
CA THR A 227 1.20 -14.11 -12.05
C THR A 227 0.17 -13.69 -11.00
N ASP A 228 -0.47 -14.67 -10.33
CA ASP A 228 -1.47 -14.46 -9.29
C ASP A 228 -0.85 -13.81 -8.05
N PHE A 229 -1.20 -12.56 -7.79
CA PHE A 229 -0.69 -11.78 -6.65
C PHE A 229 -1.03 -12.43 -5.31
N GLN A 230 -2.30 -12.79 -5.12
CA GLN A 230 -2.79 -13.29 -3.83
C GLN A 230 -2.14 -14.61 -3.45
N GLN A 231 -2.00 -15.55 -4.40
CA GLN A 231 -1.32 -16.81 -4.13
C GLN A 231 0.15 -16.61 -3.78
N GLN A 232 0.84 -15.72 -4.50
CA GLN A 232 2.26 -15.44 -4.24
C GLN A 232 2.47 -14.76 -2.89
N ILE A 233 1.67 -13.76 -2.54
CA ILE A 233 1.83 -13.06 -1.26
C ILE A 233 1.50 -13.96 -0.06
N TRP A 234 0.52 -14.87 -0.20
CA TRP A 234 0.19 -15.84 0.84
C TRP A 234 1.31 -16.87 1.04
N ALA A 235 1.91 -17.38 -0.04
CA ALA A 235 3.06 -18.28 0.05
C ALA A 235 4.28 -17.62 0.72
N ILE A 236 4.53 -16.34 0.42
CA ILE A 236 5.56 -15.54 1.09
C ILE A 236 5.21 -15.35 2.58
N ALA A 237 3.95 -15.08 2.90
CA ALA A 237 3.49 -14.91 4.27
C ALA A 237 3.69 -16.20 5.09
N ASP A 238 3.32 -17.37 4.57
CA ASP A 238 3.53 -18.67 5.22
C ASP A 238 5.01 -18.90 5.57
N ALA A 239 5.92 -18.47 4.71
CA ALA A 239 7.35 -18.61 4.92
C ALA A 239 7.93 -17.59 5.92
N THR A 240 7.44 -16.34 5.91
CA THR A 240 8.15 -15.20 6.53
C THR A 240 7.43 -14.56 7.71
N VAL A 241 6.12 -14.78 7.90
CA VAL A 241 5.33 -14.17 8.98
C VAL A 241 5.24 -15.12 10.18
N THR A 242 5.23 -14.57 11.39
CA THR A 242 5.03 -15.35 12.63
C THR A 242 3.63 -15.96 12.67
N GLU A 243 3.47 -17.10 13.36
CA GLU A 243 2.19 -17.83 13.45
C GLU A 243 1.06 -16.95 14.02
N GLU A 244 1.37 -16.10 15.00
CA GLU A 244 0.42 -15.18 15.63
C GLU A 244 -0.20 -14.16 14.65
N HIS A 245 0.56 -13.72 13.65
CA HIS A 245 0.13 -12.69 12.71
C HIS A 245 -0.34 -13.24 11.35
N LEU A 246 -0.09 -14.51 11.05
CA LEU A 246 -0.25 -15.09 9.72
C LEU A 246 -1.68 -14.95 9.16
N GLU A 247 -2.68 -15.32 9.95
CA GLU A 247 -4.09 -15.26 9.52
C GLU A 247 -4.54 -13.81 9.25
N ASN A 248 -4.08 -12.86 10.08
CA ASN A 248 -4.39 -11.45 9.90
C ASN A 248 -3.74 -10.89 8.63
N VAL A 249 -2.51 -11.31 8.32
CA VAL A 249 -1.81 -10.93 7.07
C VAL A 249 -2.55 -11.48 5.85
N LYS A 250 -2.99 -12.74 5.89
CA LYS A 250 -3.79 -13.35 4.81
C LYS A 250 -5.13 -12.66 4.62
N ALA A 251 -5.83 -12.34 5.71
CA ALA A 251 -7.08 -11.59 5.67
C ALA A 251 -6.87 -10.19 5.08
N PHE A 252 -5.81 -9.49 5.49
CA PHE A 252 -5.47 -8.16 4.96
C PHE A 252 -5.10 -8.18 3.47
N THR A 253 -4.45 -9.22 2.98
CA THR A 253 -4.05 -9.34 1.57
C THR A 253 -5.09 -10.03 0.68
N ASN A 254 -6.28 -10.36 1.21
CA ASN A 254 -7.37 -10.91 0.44
C ASN A 254 -7.99 -9.83 -0.47
N LEU A 255 -7.82 -9.98 -1.79
CA LEU A 255 -8.31 -9.01 -2.77
C LEU A 255 -9.83 -8.99 -2.89
N SER A 256 -10.53 -10.12 -2.63
CA SER A 256 -11.98 -10.20 -2.75
C SER A 256 -12.74 -9.34 -1.74
N THR A 257 -12.09 -8.94 -0.64
CA THR A 257 -12.67 -8.08 0.41
C THR A 257 -12.03 -6.69 0.43
N LEU A 258 -11.17 -6.37 -0.55
CA LEU A 258 -10.39 -5.13 -0.53
C LEU A 258 -11.29 -3.90 -0.66
N ASP A 259 -12.26 -3.92 -1.58
CA ASP A 259 -13.20 -2.81 -1.79
C ASP A 259 -13.99 -2.49 -0.51
N GLU A 260 -14.54 -3.53 0.15
CA GLU A 260 -15.29 -3.38 1.40
C GLU A 260 -14.42 -2.79 2.51
N ARG A 261 -13.17 -3.24 2.65
CA ARG A 261 -12.26 -2.78 3.71
C ARG A 261 -11.70 -1.38 3.45
N MET A 262 -11.54 -1.01 2.20
CA MET A 262 -11.06 0.35 1.85
C MET A 262 -12.18 1.38 1.86
N GLU A 263 -13.43 1.00 1.53
CA GLU A 263 -14.54 1.95 1.40
C GLU A 263 -14.10 3.20 0.59
N ASP A 264 -14.26 4.39 1.18
CA ASP A 264 -13.81 5.65 0.60
C ASP A 264 -12.36 6.04 0.98
N ASN A 265 -11.65 5.20 1.74
CA ASN A 265 -10.28 5.49 2.13
C ASN A 265 -9.33 5.38 0.93
N ILE A 266 -8.33 6.26 0.90
CA ILE A 266 -7.27 6.25 -0.12
C ILE A 266 -6.32 5.08 0.13
N PHE A 267 -6.10 4.73 1.41
CA PHE A 267 -5.23 3.61 1.80
C PHE A 267 -5.74 2.91 3.06
N ILE A 268 -5.33 1.67 3.22
CA ILE A 268 -5.44 0.89 4.46
C ILE A 268 -4.07 0.31 4.82
N GLU A 269 -3.84 0.09 6.11
CA GLU A 269 -2.57 -0.46 6.60
C GLU A 269 -2.79 -1.52 7.67
N HIS A 270 -1.81 -2.40 7.82
CA HIS A 270 -1.77 -3.43 8.84
C HIS A 270 -0.33 -3.71 9.26
N GLU A 271 -0.09 -3.86 10.55
CA GLU A 271 1.22 -4.16 11.11
C GLU A 271 1.31 -5.62 11.55
N PHE A 272 2.44 -6.25 11.28
CA PHE A 272 2.69 -7.65 11.61
C PHE A 272 4.16 -7.88 11.96
N GLU A 273 4.44 -9.00 12.63
CA GLU A 273 5.80 -9.41 12.93
C GLU A 273 6.28 -10.52 12.00
N GLY A 274 7.39 -10.26 11.31
CA GLY A 274 8.09 -11.23 10.46
C GLY A 274 9.11 -12.04 11.24
N LYS A 275 9.27 -13.33 10.90
CA LYS A 275 10.20 -14.27 11.57
C LYS A 275 11.66 -13.80 11.59
N THR A 276 12.09 -13.09 10.56
CA THR A 276 13.50 -12.68 10.38
C THR A 276 13.71 -11.17 10.36
N VAL A 277 12.74 -10.40 9.89
CA VAL A 277 12.85 -8.96 9.69
C VAL A 277 12.27 -8.14 10.86
N GLY A 278 11.55 -8.78 11.77
CA GLY A 278 10.84 -8.14 12.86
C GLY A 278 9.57 -7.44 12.39
N TRP A 279 9.24 -6.31 13.01
CA TRP A 279 8.00 -5.58 12.74
C TRP A 279 7.97 -4.96 11.35
N CYS A 280 6.90 -5.27 10.62
CA CYS A 280 6.61 -4.76 9.29
C CYS A 280 5.24 -4.08 9.26
N ARG A 281 5.08 -3.15 8.32
CA ARG A 281 3.80 -2.55 7.94
C ARG A 281 3.53 -2.87 6.49
N GLN A 282 2.35 -3.36 6.19
CA GLN A 282 1.84 -3.53 4.83
C GLN A 282 0.72 -2.53 4.57
N GLN A 283 0.62 -2.06 3.33
CA GLN A 283 -0.39 -1.07 2.93
C GLN A 283 -0.94 -1.40 1.55
N PHE A 284 -2.25 -1.16 1.35
CA PHE A 284 -2.84 -0.99 0.04
C PHE A 284 -3.19 0.48 -0.16
N ILE A 285 -2.78 1.04 -1.29
CA ILE A 285 -3.05 2.44 -1.69
C ILE A 285 -3.78 2.36 -3.04
N ALA A 286 -5.04 2.81 -3.10
CA ALA A 286 -5.81 2.82 -4.34
C ALA A 286 -5.22 3.81 -5.34
N ILE A 287 -5.07 3.39 -6.61
CA ILE A 287 -4.61 4.25 -7.71
C ILE A 287 -5.80 4.82 -8.46
N ASP A 288 -6.73 3.96 -8.84
CA ASP A 288 -7.90 4.29 -9.64
C ASP A 288 -9.08 3.38 -9.28
N ARG A 289 -10.28 3.84 -9.62
CA ARG A 289 -11.54 3.12 -9.40
C ARG A 289 -12.38 3.19 -10.68
N ASP A 290 -13.28 2.22 -10.85
CA ASP A 290 -14.26 2.23 -11.93
C ASP A 290 -15.44 3.19 -11.65
N GLU A 291 -16.40 3.25 -12.58
CA GLU A 291 -17.60 4.10 -12.46
C GLU A 291 -18.50 3.72 -11.26
N HIS A 292 -18.33 2.51 -10.72
CA HIS A 292 -19.08 1.98 -9.57
C HIS A 292 -18.31 2.13 -8.24
N GLY A 293 -17.08 2.66 -8.29
CA GLY A 293 -16.22 2.87 -7.12
C GLY A 293 -15.33 1.68 -6.78
N HIS A 294 -15.36 0.57 -7.53
CA HIS A 294 -14.47 -0.58 -7.31
C HIS A 294 -13.04 -0.26 -7.71
N ILE A 295 -12.09 -0.71 -6.91
CA ILE A 295 -10.67 -0.48 -7.15
C ILE A 295 -10.21 -1.31 -8.35
N LEU A 296 -9.65 -0.65 -9.37
CA LEU A 296 -9.05 -1.31 -10.52
C LEU A 296 -7.58 -1.63 -10.26
N HIS A 297 -6.83 -0.66 -9.76
CA HIS A 297 -5.42 -0.82 -9.44
C HIS A 297 -5.08 -0.27 -8.06
N ALA A 298 -4.15 -0.95 -7.38
CA ALA A 298 -3.60 -0.50 -6.11
C ALA A 298 -2.07 -0.65 -6.07
N ILE A 299 -1.41 0.15 -5.24
CA ILE A 299 -0.04 -0.10 -4.81
C ILE A 299 -0.09 -0.93 -3.52
N TYR A 300 0.56 -2.08 -3.52
CA TYR A 300 0.83 -2.84 -2.31
C TYR A 300 2.28 -2.63 -1.88
N THR A 301 2.48 -2.28 -0.61
CA THR A 301 3.82 -2.06 -0.04
C THR A 301 4.02 -2.85 1.23
N THR A 302 5.29 -3.17 1.52
CA THR A 302 5.75 -3.67 2.81
C THR A 302 6.95 -2.86 3.27
N GLU A 303 6.93 -2.35 4.49
CA GLU A 303 7.97 -1.55 5.13
C GLU A 303 8.45 -2.21 6.42
N ILE A 304 9.75 -2.12 6.76
CA ILE A 304 10.28 -2.52 8.07
C ILE A 304 10.14 -1.34 9.02
N ILE A 305 9.42 -1.53 10.14
CA ILE A 305 9.10 -0.47 11.11
C ILE A 305 9.72 -0.69 12.50
N ASN A 306 10.77 -1.49 12.63
CA ASN A 306 11.41 -1.81 13.91
C ASN A 306 11.79 -0.57 14.71
N ASP A 307 12.37 0.43 14.06
CA ASP A 307 12.79 1.66 14.75
C ASP A 307 11.60 2.53 15.17
N ALA A 308 10.51 2.53 14.39
CA ALA A 308 9.27 3.18 14.77
C ALA A 308 8.65 2.49 15.99
N LYS A 309 8.59 1.15 16.01
CA LYS A 309 8.11 0.38 17.16
C LYS A 309 8.96 0.55 18.40
N LYS A 310 10.28 0.58 18.28
CA LYS A 310 11.18 0.89 19.40
C LYS A 310 10.90 2.28 19.97
N ARG A 311 10.72 3.28 19.10
CA ARG A 311 10.38 4.65 19.54
C ARG A 311 9.01 4.71 20.20
N GLU A 312 8.00 4.06 19.63
CA GLU A 312 6.65 3.98 20.19
C GLU A 312 6.68 3.34 21.58
N ASN A 313 7.34 2.19 21.72
CA ASN A 313 7.47 1.48 23.00
C ASN A 313 8.24 2.31 24.02
N HIS A 314 9.30 3.02 23.59
CA HIS A 314 10.05 3.92 24.46
C HIS A 314 9.21 5.10 24.92
N LEU A 315 8.48 5.75 24.01
CA LEU A 315 7.55 6.85 24.37
C LEU A 315 6.46 6.36 25.31
N ARG A 316 5.91 5.16 25.08
CA ARG A 316 4.93 4.55 25.99
C ARG A 316 5.52 4.29 27.37
N TYR A 317 6.75 3.76 27.43
CA TYR A 317 7.48 3.56 28.68
C TYR A 317 7.66 4.88 29.43
N LEU A 318 8.16 5.93 28.77
CA LEU A 318 8.33 7.25 29.37
C LEU A 318 7.00 7.85 29.88
N ALA A 319 5.92 7.67 29.13
CA ALA A 319 4.60 8.18 29.50
C ALA A 319 3.95 7.43 30.67
N GLN A 320 4.36 6.19 30.94
CA GLN A 320 3.71 5.30 31.92
C GLN A 320 4.54 5.05 33.18
N THR A 321 5.83 5.35 33.15
CA THR A 321 6.80 4.92 34.16
C THR A 321 7.45 6.14 34.83
N ASP A 322 7.72 6.06 36.12
CA ASP A 322 8.58 6.99 36.84
C ASP A 322 10.04 6.68 36.48
N MET A 323 10.74 7.65 35.92
CA MET A 323 12.08 7.47 35.33
C MET A 323 13.16 7.19 36.38
N LEU A 324 12.95 7.56 37.63
CA LEU A 324 13.92 7.27 38.70
C LEU A 324 13.75 5.86 39.24
N THR A 325 12.52 5.44 39.46
CA THR A 325 12.22 4.22 40.23
C THR A 325 11.80 3.04 39.39
N GLY A 326 11.41 3.26 38.12
CA GLY A 326 10.91 2.19 37.24
C GLY A 326 9.49 1.71 37.55
N LEU A 327 8.85 2.18 38.61
CA LEU A 327 7.44 1.92 38.91
C LEU A 327 6.53 2.72 37.94
N ARG A 328 5.22 2.44 37.98
CA ARG A 328 4.27 3.30 37.27
C ARG A 328 4.36 4.72 37.81
N ASN A 329 4.31 5.70 36.93
CA ASN A 329 4.17 7.08 37.36
C ASN A 329 2.73 7.34 37.87
N ARG A 330 2.54 8.48 38.56
CA ARG A 330 1.24 8.86 39.13
C ARG A 330 0.10 8.75 38.13
N GLY A 331 0.23 9.33 36.93
CA GLY A 331 -0.85 9.36 35.94
C GLY A 331 -1.29 7.98 35.48
N ASN A 332 -0.33 7.10 35.14
CA ASN A 332 -0.63 5.73 34.71
C ASN A 332 -1.14 4.85 35.86
N GLY A 333 -0.53 4.97 37.04
CA GLY A 333 -0.94 4.22 38.23
C GLY A 333 -2.37 4.54 38.65
N GLU A 334 -2.71 5.83 38.81
CA GLU A 334 -4.07 6.27 39.10
C GLU A 334 -5.08 5.80 38.04
N TYR A 335 -4.74 5.91 36.75
CA TYR A 335 -5.60 5.43 35.68
C TYR A 335 -5.90 3.94 35.81
N LYS A 336 -4.87 3.13 36.08
CA LYS A 336 -5.04 1.67 36.24
C LYS A 336 -5.84 1.29 37.46
N VAL A 337 -5.65 1.97 38.60
CA VAL A 337 -6.49 1.75 39.79
C VAL A 337 -7.93 2.16 39.49
N LYS A 338 -8.19 3.31 38.89
CA LYS A 338 -9.54 3.75 38.50
C LYS A 338 -10.22 2.76 37.54
N GLU A 339 -9.49 2.15 36.63
CA GLU A 339 -10.00 1.10 35.72
C GLU A 339 -10.46 -0.14 36.51
N LEU A 340 -9.68 -0.58 37.51
CA LEU A 340 -10.03 -1.71 38.37
C LEU A 340 -11.24 -1.40 39.24
N LEU A 341 -11.30 -0.21 39.83
CA LEU A 341 -12.46 0.23 40.63
C LEU A 341 -13.75 0.27 39.80
N ALA A 342 -13.66 0.77 38.54
CA ALA A 342 -14.82 0.81 37.64
C ALA A 342 -15.33 -0.58 37.23
N LYS A 343 -14.43 -1.57 37.20
CA LYS A 343 -14.77 -2.98 36.96
C LYS A 343 -15.30 -3.71 38.25
N GLY A 344 -15.41 -3.01 39.37
CA GLY A 344 -15.80 -3.59 40.65
C GLY A 344 -14.75 -4.54 41.24
N GLN A 345 -13.49 -4.41 40.83
CA GLN A 345 -12.41 -5.27 41.28
C GLN A 345 -12.00 -4.89 42.70
N GLN A 346 -12.46 -5.66 43.70
CA GLN A 346 -12.13 -5.45 45.08
C GLN A 346 -10.65 -5.57 45.40
N GLY A 347 -10.18 -4.86 46.43
CA GLY A 347 -8.76 -4.87 46.77
C GLY A 347 -8.39 -3.97 47.95
N LEU A 348 -7.09 -3.93 48.19
CA LEU A 348 -6.44 -3.17 49.24
C LEU A 348 -5.67 -2.02 48.59
N PHE A 349 -5.88 -0.78 49.02
CA PHE A 349 -5.08 0.38 48.63
C PHE A 349 -4.19 0.80 49.82
N ILE A 350 -2.90 0.96 49.54
CA ILE A 350 -1.88 1.34 50.49
C ILE A 350 -1.19 2.58 50.00
N LEU A 351 -1.12 3.64 50.81
CA LEU A 351 -0.29 4.78 50.59
C LEU A 351 0.98 4.65 51.47
N ILE A 352 2.14 4.93 50.92
CA ILE A 352 3.44 4.72 51.55
C ILE A 352 4.27 6.00 51.44
N ASP A 353 4.93 6.36 52.53
CA ASP A 353 5.83 7.50 52.59
C ASP A 353 7.15 7.07 53.27
N CYS A 354 8.26 7.57 52.77
CA CYS A 354 9.59 7.29 53.33
C CYS A 354 9.87 8.21 54.50
N ASP A 355 9.96 7.67 55.69
CA ASP A 355 10.16 8.46 56.93
C ASP A 355 11.46 9.24 56.89
N ARG A 356 11.37 10.55 57.20
CA ARG A 356 12.50 11.48 57.26
C ARG A 356 13.32 11.58 55.98
N PHE A 357 12.75 11.34 54.83
CA PHE A 357 13.45 11.37 53.54
C PHE A 357 14.17 12.71 53.30
N LYS A 358 13.55 13.82 53.68
CA LYS A 358 14.19 15.14 53.62
C LYS A 358 15.50 15.17 54.43
N SER A 359 15.53 14.61 55.63
CA SER A 359 16.74 14.53 56.45
C SER A 359 17.83 13.68 55.81
N ILE A 360 17.45 12.61 55.11
CA ILE A 360 18.42 11.82 54.31
C ILE A 360 19.05 12.67 53.21
N ASN A 361 18.22 13.40 52.44
CA ASN A 361 18.74 14.32 51.43
C ASN A 361 19.64 15.43 52.00
N ASP A 362 19.21 16.05 53.09
CA ASP A 362 19.97 17.14 53.74
C ASP A 362 21.31 16.67 54.31
N THR A 363 21.39 15.40 54.78
CA THR A 363 22.60 14.83 55.41
C THR A 363 23.54 14.19 54.41
N TYR A 364 23.03 13.42 53.48
CA TYR A 364 23.81 12.55 52.60
C TYR A 364 23.78 12.99 51.12
N GLY A 365 22.99 14.02 50.81
CA GLY A 365 22.85 14.57 49.47
C GLY A 365 21.78 13.84 48.61
N HIS A 366 21.29 14.51 47.57
CA HIS A 366 20.21 14.04 46.72
C HIS A 366 20.54 12.72 45.97
N MET A 367 21.81 12.47 45.65
CA MET A 367 22.22 11.21 45.02
C MET A 367 21.97 9.98 45.91
N VAL A 368 22.18 10.13 47.24
CA VAL A 368 21.88 9.05 48.20
C VAL A 368 20.36 8.93 48.38
N GLY A 369 19.64 10.05 48.41
CA GLY A 369 18.19 10.04 48.41
C GLY A 369 17.59 9.32 47.18
N ASP A 370 18.12 9.56 46.00
CA ASP A 370 17.69 8.85 44.80
C ASP A 370 17.93 7.32 44.90
N GLN A 371 19.07 6.92 45.48
CA GLN A 371 19.34 5.49 45.74
C GLN A 371 18.36 4.89 46.74
N VAL A 372 17.95 5.64 47.77
CA VAL A 372 16.90 5.22 48.72
C VAL A 372 15.57 5.00 47.99
N LEU A 373 15.16 5.93 47.17
CA LEU A 373 13.90 5.82 46.40
C LEU A 373 13.93 4.66 45.42
N ILE A 374 15.03 4.41 44.74
CA ILE A 374 15.21 3.25 43.82
C ILE A 374 15.12 1.94 44.63
N ALA A 375 15.86 1.83 45.74
CA ALA A 375 15.87 0.64 46.56
C ALA A 375 14.48 0.34 47.18
N LEU A 376 13.78 1.41 47.62
CA LEU A 376 12.41 1.30 48.13
C LEU A 376 11.41 0.82 47.07
N ALA A 377 11.51 1.36 45.88
CA ALA A 377 10.69 0.93 44.75
C ALA A 377 10.93 -0.56 44.40
N GLU A 378 12.19 -1.01 44.38
CA GLU A 378 12.52 -2.44 44.18
C GLU A 378 11.97 -3.32 45.31
N ALA A 379 12.06 -2.89 46.55
CA ALA A 379 11.50 -3.61 47.71
C ALA A 379 9.97 -3.73 47.60
N ILE A 380 9.30 -2.63 47.27
CA ILE A 380 7.85 -2.62 47.01
C ILE A 380 7.50 -3.61 45.88
N ALA A 381 8.22 -3.53 44.76
CA ALA A 381 7.95 -4.41 43.60
C ALA A 381 8.15 -5.93 43.93
N LYS A 382 9.10 -6.26 44.80
CA LYS A 382 9.33 -7.62 45.29
C LYS A 382 8.29 -8.07 46.31
N GLY A 383 7.76 -7.11 47.07
CA GLY A 383 6.76 -7.38 48.14
C GLY A 383 5.34 -7.62 47.64
N ILE A 384 5.04 -7.42 46.36
CA ILE A 384 3.71 -7.54 45.76
C ILE A 384 3.63 -8.66 44.70
N HIS A 385 2.44 -9.08 44.33
CA HIS A 385 2.22 -10.14 43.35
C HIS A 385 2.11 -9.59 41.91
N LYS A 386 2.36 -10.47 40.93
CA LYS A 386 2.13 -10.19 39.53
C LYS A 386 0.65 -9.88 39.29
N GLY A 387 0.32 -8.67 38.91
CA GLY A 387 -1.05 -8.19 38.71
C GLY A 387 -1.42 -7.05 39.65
N ASP A 388 -0.76 -6.94 40.80
CA ASP A 388 -0.89 -5.76 41.67
C ASP A 388 -0.29 -4.52 41.02
N ILE A 389 -0.72 -3.34 41.45
CA ILE A 389 -0.28 -2.07 40.91
C ILE A 389 0.59 -1.38 41.95
N ALA A 390 1.86 -1.11 41.60
CA ALA A 390 2.71 -0.21 42.35
C ALA A 390 3.00 1.04 41.53
N LEU A 391 2.96 2.20 42.18
CA LEU A 391 3.18 3.49 41.55
C LEU A 391 3.93 4.44 42.48
N ARG A 392 4.68 5.39 41.91
CA ARG A 392 5.21 6.53 42.60
C ARG A 392 4.34 7.75 42.35
N LEU A 393 3.86 8.37 43.42
CA LEU A 393 3.01 9.57 43.36
C LEU A 393 3.82 10.85 43.17
N GLY A 394 5.02 10.90 43.71
CA GLY A 394 5.97 12.03 43.63
C GLY A 394 6.77 12.15 44.90
N GLY A 395 7.96 12.80 44.85
CA GLY A 395 8.82 12.87 46.00
C GLY A 395 9.19 11.51 46.59
N ASP A 396 8.82 11.31 47.85
CA ASP A 396 9.01 10.07 48.63
C ASP A 396 7.73 9.27 48.84
N GLU A 397 6.66 9.63 48.13
CA GLU A 397 5.36 8.96 48.23
C GLU A 397 5.18 7.87 47.16
N PHE A 398 4.75 6.67 47.58
CA PHE A 398 4.39 5.54 46.76
C PHE A 398 2.99 5.07 47.10
N ALA A 399 2.38 4.33 46.18
CA ALA A 399 1.12 3.64 46.46
C ALA A 399 1.11 2.23 45.84
N ILE A 400 0.32 1.36 46.45
CA ILE A 400 0.09 0.00 46.03
C ILE A 400 -1.42 -0.25 45.96
N TYR A 401 -1.90 -0.96 44.91
CA TYR A 401 -3.22 -1.55 44.88
C TYR A 401 -3.08 -3.05 44.70
N MET A 402 -3.43 -3.82 45.78
CA MET A 402 -3.40 -5.28 45.78
C MET A 402 -4.79 -5.83 45.49
N ILE A 403 -4.89 -6.62 44.42
CA ILE A 403 -6.17 -7.15 43.92
C ILE A 403 -6.67 -8.33 44.80
N ASN A 404 -7.98 -8.38 45.04
CA ASN A 404 -8.65 -9.46 45.78
C ASN A 404 -8.24 -9.61 47.26
N ILE A 405 -7.61 -8.59 47.85
CA ILE A 405 -7.32 -8.57 49.29
C ILE A 405 -8.32 -7.66 49.97
N VAL A 406 -9.26 -8.24 50.73
CA VAL A 406 -10.33 -7.54 51.47
C VAL A 406 -10.41 -7.95 52.94
N ASP A 407 -9.60 -8.90 53.33
CA ASP A 407 -9.48 -9.40 54.70
C ASP A 407 -8.27 -8.82 55.39
N LYS A 408 -8.46 -8.25 56.60
CA LYS A 408 -7.44 -7.53 57.35
C LYS A 408 -6.26 -8.42 57.74
N GLU A 409 -6.52 -9.68 58.10
CA GLU A 409 -5.44 -10.58 58.51
C GLU A 409 -4.58 -10.98 57.30
N LYS A 410 -5.21 -11.18 56.14
CA LYS A 410 -4.45 -11.37 54.88
C LYS A 410 -3.67 -10.12 54.49
N ALA A 411 -4.28 -8.95 54.62
CA ALA A 411 -3.61 -7.69 54.34
C ALA A 411 -2.33 -7.50 55.19
N LYS A 412 -2.40 -7.82 56.50
CA LYS A 412 -1.25 -7.78 57.42
C LYS A 412 -0.08 -8.66 56.95
N VAL A 413 -0.38 -9.85 56.40
CA VAL A 413 0.65 -10.77 55.89
C VAL A 413 1.35 -10.17 54.67
N HIS A 414 0.61 -9.57 53.72
CA HIS A 414 1.20 -8.92 52.56
C HIS A 414 1.97 -7.63 52.90
N ILE A 415 1.43 -6.85 53.82
CA ILE A 415 2.13 -5.66 54.36
C ILE A 415 3.44 -6.06 55.06
N GLN A 416 3.42 -7.12 55.84
CA GLN A 416 4.61 -7.63 56.51
C GLN A 416 5.68 -8.05 55.47
N HIS A 417 5.25 -8.68 54.39
CA HIS A 417 6.20 -9.03 53.30
C HIS A 417 6.84 -7.81 52.67
N VAL A 418 6.10 -6.73 52.43
CA VAL A 418 6.69 -5.45 51.96
C VAL A 418 7.67 -4.91 53.01
N PHE A 419 7.33 -4.90 54.32
CA PHE A 419 8.27 -4.48 55.36
C PHE A 419 9.52 -5.34 55.40
N ASP A 420 9.41 -6.65 55.26
CA ASP A 420 10.53 -7.57 55.23
C ASP A 420 11.49 -7.27 54.07
N GLU A 421 10.96 -6.92 52.87
CA GLU A 421 11.78 -6.49 51.75
C GLU A 421 12.44 -5.12 51.99
N VAL A 422 11.72 -4.16 52.58
CA VAL A 422 12.29 -2.85 52.94
C VAL A 422 13.41 -2.98 53.98
N ASN A 423 13.25 -3.85 54.97
CA ASN A 423 14.27 -4.10 55.98
C ASN A 423 15.56 -4.75 55.42
N LYS A 424 15.52 -5.32 54.24
CA LYS A 424 16.70 -5.85 53.54
C LYS A 424 17.49 -4.80 52.78
N ILE A 425 16.97 -3.56 52.66
CA ILE A 425 17.63 -2.50 51.93
C ILE A 425 18.94 -2.14 52.69
N HIS A 426 20.04 -2.23 51.97
CA HIS A 426 21.32 -1.81 52.46
C HIS A 426 21.94 -0.81 51.48
N ILE A 427 22.17 0.45 51.94
CA ILE A 427 22.82 1.50 51.19
C ILE A 427 24.09 1.88 51.94
N PRO A 428 25.29 1.57 51.41
CA PRO A 428 26.56 1.75 52.12
C PRO A 428 26.78 3.15 52.64
N GLN A 429 26.29 4.19 51.95
CA GLN A 429 26.43 5.61 52.33
C GLN A 429 25.58 6.00 53.54
N LEU A 430 24.52 5.23 53.85
CA LEU A 430 23.69 5.45 55.04
C LEU A 430 24.27 4.81 56.31
N TYR A 431 25.40 4.05 56.15
CA TYR A 431 25.97 3.23 57.22
C TYR A 431 24.86 2.28 57.80
N ASP A 432 24.67 2.26 59.11
CA ASP A 432 23.65 1.43 59.76
C ASP A 432 22.30 2.15 59.97
N HIS A 433 22.03 3.25 59.25
CA HIS A 433 20.76 3.94 59.36
C HIS A 433 19.65 3.16 58.62
N PRO A 434 18.67 2.59 59.36
CA PRO A 434 17.59 1.85 58.75
C PRO A 434 16.64 2.79 57.99
N ILE A 435 16.11 2.32 56.85
CA ILE A 435 15.05 2.97 56.12
C ILE A 435 13.72 2.55 56.73
N HIS A 436 12.95 3.53 57.21
CA HIS A 436 11.60 3.31 57.70
C HIS A 436 10.55 3.88 56.75
N ILE A 437 9.37 3.26 56.71
CA ILE A 437 8.23 3.69 55.91
C ILE A 437 6.96 3.71 56.76
N SER A 438 6.12 4.70 56.51
CA SER A 438 4.80 4.81 57.06
C SER A 438 3.76 4.42 56.05
N MET A 439 2.84 3.52 56.40
CA MET A 439 1.79 3.04 55.49
C MET A 439 0.40 3.39 56.00
N GLY A 440 -0.45 3.93 55.15
CA GLY A 440 -1.88 4.07 55.37
C GLY A 440 -2.66 3.12 54.50
N VAL A 441 -3.58 2.38 55.07
CA VAL A 441 -4.23 1.23 54.46
C VAL A 441 -5.74 1.39 54.45
N THR A 442 -6.37 1.17 53.27
CA THR A 442 -7.83 1.15 53.16
C THR A 442 -8.28 0.09 52.13
N PHE A 443 -9.53 -0.39 52.28
CA PHE A 443 -10.11 -1.41 51.42
C PHE A 443 -11.12 -0.81 50.46
N PHE A 444 -11.16 -1.37 49.26
CA PHE A 444 -12.24 -1.17 48.31
C PHE A 444 -13.10 -2.44 48.19
N GLN A 445 -14.39 -2.29 48.38
CA GLN A 445 -15.41 -3.33 48.18
C GLN A 445 -16.49 -2.80 47.24
N PRO A 446 -17.00 -3.60 46.28
CA PRO A 446 -17.95 -3.16 45.25
C PRO A 446 -19.27 -2.64 45.79
N GLU A 447 -19.70 -3.13 46.97
CA GLU A 447 -20.96 -2.74 47.63
C GLU A 447 -20.95 -1.26 48.05
N THR A 448 -19.76 -0.68 48.17
CA THR A 448 -19.61 0.74 48.55
C THR A 448 -18.89 1.45 47.40
N PRO A 449 -19.63 2.01 46.41
CA PRO A 449 -19.02 2.73 45.32
C PRO A 449 -18.08 3.82 45.82
N MET A 450 -16.78 3.68 45.52
CA MET A 450 -15.77 4.61 45.99
C MET A 450 -14.91 5.06 44.82
N LYS A 451 -14.65 6.38 44.74
CA LYS A 451 -13.73 6.94 43.77
C LYS A 451 -12.30 6.88 44.30
N PHE A 452 -11.35 6.89 43.39
CA PHE A 452 -9.91 6.90 43.73
C PHE A 452 -9.55 7.98 44.78
N ASP A 453 -10.09 9.18 44.61
CA ASP A 453 -9.81 10.30 45.51
C ASP A 453 -10.22 10.03 46.97
N HIS A 454 -11.31 9.26 47.17
CA HIS A 454 -11.74 8.85 48.53
C HIS A 454 -10.82 7.79 49.10
N LEU A 455 -10.39 6.78 48.28
CA LEU A 455 -9.40 5.80 48.71
C LEU A 455 -8.08 6.49 49.14
N TYR A 456 -7.62 7.42 48.31
CA TYR A 456 -6.44 8.19 48.60
C TYR A 456 -6.58 8.95 49.93
N GLN A 457 -7.69 9.68 50.11
CA GLN A 457 -7.92 10.47 51.32
C GLN A 457 -8.00 9.59 52.57
N GLN A 458 -8.63 8.42 52.52
CA GLN A 458 -8.68 7.47 53.64
C GLN A 458 -7.28 6.94 53.99
N ALA A 459 -6.52 6.52 52.96
CA ALA A 459 -5.17 6.03 53.15
C ALA A 459 -4.22 7.13 53.66
N ASP A 460 -4.35 8.37 53.19
CA ASP A 460 -3.57 9.51 53.65
C ASP A 460 -3.81 9.80 55.12
N THR A 461 -5.10 9.77 55.54
CA THR A 461 -5.47 9.91 56.98
C THR A 461 -4.84 8.83 57.83
N ALA A 462 -4.86 7.58 57.37
CA ALA A 462 -4.27 6.45 58.06
C ALA A 462 -2.72 6.54 58.12
N MET A 463 -2.09 6.95 57.01
CA MET A 463 -0.63 7.13 56.94
C MET A 463 -0.15 8.23 57.88
N TYR A 464 -0.92 9.31 58.03
CA TYR A 464 -0.61 10.36 58.99
C TYR A 464 -0.55 9.86 60.43
N GLU A 465 -1.44 8.93 60.84
CA GLU A 465 -1.37 8.27 62.14
C GLU A 465 -0.14 7.37 62.27
N SER A 466 0.24 6.64 61.21
CA SER A 466 1.45 5.82 61.18
C SER A 466 2.71 6.67 61.46
N LYS A 467 2.81 7.88 60.90
CA LYS A 467 3.95 8.84 61.09
C LYS A 467 4.16 9.32 62.53
N ARG A 468 3.18 9.13 63.40
CA ARG A 468 3.30 9.51 64.84
C ARG A 468 4.13 8.52 65.65
N THR A 469 4.37 7.35 65.11
CA THR A 469 5.13 6.29 65.79
C THR A 469 6.45 6.06 65.06
N LEU A 470 7.52 5.80 65.82
CA LEU A 470 8.82 5.52 65.22
C LEU A 470 8.90 4.08 64.67
N GLY A 471 9.49 3.93 63.49
CA GLY A 471 9.67 2.63 62.82
C GLY A 471 8.68 2.40 61.69
N SER A 472 8.86 1.30 60.93
CA SER A 472 7.97 0.99 59.83
C SER A 472 6.61 0.49 60.34
N ILE A 473 5.55 1.24 60.10
CA ILE A 473 4.21 1.00 60.65
C ILE A 473 3.15 1.12 59.54
N ALA A 474 2.10 0.30 59.68
CA ALA A 474 0.90 0.34 58.83
C ALA A 474 -0.33 0.57 59.72
N THR A 475 -1.09 1.61 59.44
CA THR A 475 -2.36 1.93 60.09
C THR A 475 -3.50 1.68 59.12
N PHE A 476 -4.52 0.94 59.56
CA PHE A 476 -5.75 0.75 58.80
C PHE A 476 -6.74 1.87 59.08
N TYR A 477 -7.32 2.45 58.02
CA TYR A 477 -8.30 3.53 58.20
C TYR A 477 -9.49 3.14 59.06
N GLU A 478 -9.88 1.86 59.03
CA GLU A 478 -10.95 1.31 59.84
C GLU A 478 -10.67 1.38 61.38
N ASP A 479 -9.40 1.40 61.76
CA ASP A 479 -8.97 1.46 63.16
C ASP A 479 -8.97 2.88 63.73
N ILE A 480 -9.12 3.91 62.89
CA ILE A 480 -9.12 5.31 63.29
C ILE A 480 -10.54 5.82 63.60
N LYS A 481 -11.56 5.09 63.19
CA LYS A 481 -12.97 5.39 63.44
C LYS A 481 -13.41 5.01 64.88
#